data_7c273f79c868184a79623fd817d7c2d1
#
_entry.id   7c273f79c868184a79623fd817d7c2d1
#
_cell.length_a   1.000
_cell.length_b   1.000
_cell.length_c   1.000
_cell.angle_alpha   90.00
_cell.angle_beta   90.00
_cell.angle_gamma   90.00
#
_symmetry.space_group_name_H-M   'P 1'
#
loop_
_entity.id
_entity.type
_entity.pdbx_description
1 polymer ?
#
loop_
_entity_poly.entity_id
_entity_poly.type
_entity_poly.pdbx_seq_one_letter_code
_entity_poly.pdbx_strand_id
1 'polypeptide(L)'
;MIGLFFGETNFPKEILKKIKKKKINYIIIDLTKNKIFKKNKNSYPVSIGQFGKILGILKKNNCRKVLFAGKVQRPKISKLKLDLKGIYYLPRIIKGSKLGDAAILREIISILKLEKIKVVSSLFFNPELSLKKAIIQNKNLQKMIIET
;
A
#
# COMPACT_ATOMS: atom_id res chain seq x y z
N MET A 1 9.67 -8.33 -9.33
CA MET A 1 8.32 -7.74 -9.45
C MET A 1 7.99 -6.93 -8.22
N ILE A 2 7.40 -5.76 -8.40
CA ILE A 2 7.01 -4.89 -7.30
C ILE A 2 5.49 -4.88 -7.13
N GLY A 3 5.02 -4.90 -5.88
CA GLY A 3 3.60 -4.72 -5.56
C GLY A 3 3.30 -3.25 -5.27
N LEU A 4 2.31 -2.70 -5.95
CA LEU A 4 1.91 -1.31 -5.80
C LEU A 4 0.59 -1.25 -5.04
N PHE A 5 0.63 -0.74 -3.81
CA PHE A 5 -0.56 -0.51 -3.00
C PHE A 5 -1.08 0.88 -3.32
N PHE A 6 -2.13 0.94 -4.12
CA PHE A 6 -2.67 2.20 -4.62
C PHE A 6 -3.97 2.57 -3.91
N GLY A 7 -3.97 3.76 -3.32
CA GLY A 7 -5.15 4.39 -2.75
C GLY A 7 -5.65 5.54 -3.61
N GLU A 8 -6.44 6.41 -2.99
CA GLU A 8 -7.00 7.59 -3.64
C GLU A 8 -5.90 8.63 -3.95
N THR A 9 -6.20 9.63 -4.71
CA THR A 9 -5.38 10.73 -5.22
C THR A 9 -4.77 10.43 -6.60
N ASN A 10 -4.15 11.44 -7.20
CA ASN A 10 -3.52 11.29 -8.52
C ASN A 10 -2.10 10.73 -8.47
N PHE A 11 -1.51 10.67 -7.28
CA PHE A 11 -0.14 10.21 -7.09
C PHE A 11 0.11 8.78 -7.60
N PRO A 12 -0.80 7.80 -7.36
CA PRO A 12 -0.66 6.46 -7.91
C PRO A 12 -0.53 6.43 -9.43
N LYS A 13 -1.29 7.26 -10.13
CA LYS A 13 -1.24 7.32 -11.60
C LYS A 13 0.11 7.83 -12.09
N GLU A 14 0.69 8.79 -11.40
CA GLU A 14 2.02 9.33 -11.73
C GLU A 14 3.11 8.28 -11.50
N ILE A 15 3.03 7.54 -10.39
CA ILE A 15 3.95 6.44 -10.09
C ILE A 15 3.83 5.34 -11.15
N LEU A 16 2.60 4.98 -11.52
CA LEU A 16 2.36 3.95 -12.53
C LEU A 16 2.98 4.32 -13.87
N LYS A 17 2.85 5.58 -14.28
CA LYS A 17 3.50 6.08 -15.51
C LYS A 17 5.02 5.86 -15.47
N LYS A 18 5.66 6.21 -14.36
CA LYS A 18 7.12 6.05 -14.20
C LYS A 18 7.54 4.59 -14.22
N ILE A 19 6.79 3.73 -13.56
CA ILE A 19 7.07 2.30 -13.53
C ILE A 19 6.94 1.69 -14.91
N LYS A 20 5.90 2.04 -15.66
CA LYS A 20 5.72 1.60 -17.05
C LYS A 20 6.85 2.10 -17.95
N LYS A 21 7.25 3.36 -17.81
CA LYS A 21 8.32 3.96 -18.59
C LYS A 21 9.66 3.25 -18.34
N LYS A 22 9.92 2.86 -17.10
CA LYS A 22 11.13 2.12 -16.72
C LYS A 22 11.04 0.62 -17.01
N LYS A 23 9.91 0.15 -17.54
CA LYS A 23 9.65 -1.26 -17.87
C LYS A 23 9.85 -2.21 -16.68
N ILE A 24 9.47 -1.76 -15.49
CA ILE A 24 9.54 -2.56 -14.27
C ILE A 24 8.30 -3.44 -14.18
N ASN A 25 8.47 -4.72 -13.90
CA ASN A 25 7.36 -5.63 -13.68
C ASN A 25 6.64 -5.29 -12.38
N TYR A 26 5.32 -5.21 -12.43
CA TYR A 26 4.51 -4.78 -11.30
C TYR A 26 3.17 -5.50 -11.25
N ILE A 27 2.58 -5.49 -10.06
CA ILE A 27 1.15 -5.75 -9.86
C ILE A 27 0.58 -4.60 -9.04
N ILE A 28 -0.71 -4.37 -9.16
CA ILE A 28 -1.42 -3.33 -8.41
C ILE A 28 -2.35 -4.00 -7.41
N ILE A 29 -2.23 -3.59 -6.15
CA ILE A 29 -3.21 -3.89 -5.11
C ILE A 29 -4.10 -2.67 -5.03
N ASP A 30 -5.27 -2.74 -5.65
CA ASP A 30 -6.18 -1.61 -5.78
C ASP A 30 -7.06 -1.49 -4.54
N LEU A 31 -6.72 -0.52 -3.70
CA LEU A 31 -7.44 -0.21 -2.46
C LEU A 31 -8.40 0.95 -2.62
N THR A 32 -8.57 1.46 -3.86
CA THR A 32 -9.48 2.57 -4.09
C THR A 32 -10.94 2.15 -3.89
N LYS A 33 -11.78 3.10 -3.50
CA LYS A 33 -13.19 2.84 -3.27
C LYS A 33 -13.90 2.38 -4.54
N ASN A 34 -13.60 3.03 -5.67
CA ASN A 34 -14.28 2.79 -6.95
C ASN A 34 -13.48 1.85 -7.88
N LYS A 35 -12.42 1.24 -7.38
CA LYS A 35 -11.57 0.32 -8.13
C LYS A 35 -11.14 0.92 -9.48
N ILE A 36 -10.52 2.10 -9.39
CA ILE A 36 -10.16 2.91 -10.58
C ILE A 36 -9.12 2.25 -11.47
N PHE A 37 -8.39 1.25 -10.98
CA PHE A 37 -7.39 0.51 -11.75
C PHE A 37 -7.90 -0.81 -12.32
N LYS A 38 -9.21 -1.07 -12.26
CA LYS A 38 -9.80 -2.35 -12.69
C LYS A 38 -9.53 -2.72 -14.15
N LYS A 39 -9.27 -1.73 -15.01
CA LYS A 39 -8.98 -1.98 -16.43
C LYS A 39 -7.55 -2.43 -16.67
N ASN A 40 -6.66 -2.25 -15.69
CA ASN A 40 -5.29 -2.73 -15.80
C ASN A 40 -5.26 -4.22 -15.52
N LYS A 41 -4.72 -5.01 -16.44
CA LYS A 41 -4.69 -6.46 -16.33
C LYS A 41 -3.85 -6.97 -15.14
N ASN A 42 -2.96 -6.14 -14.61
CA ASN A 42 -2.13 -6.48 -13.47
C ASN A 42 -2.71 -5.99 -12.14
N SER A 43 -3.96 -5.51 -12.15
CA SER A 43 -4.61 -4.97 -10.96
C SER A 43 -5.47 -6.02 -10.27
N TYR A 44 -5.38 -6.04 -8.94
CA TYR A 44 -6.17 -6.90 -8.06
C TYR A 44 -6.97 -6.01 -7.12
N PRO A 45 -8.30 -5.92 -7.30
CA PRO A 45 -9.13 -5.16 -6.37
C PRO A 45 -9.28 -5.92 -5.05
N VAL A 46 -8.94 -5.28 -3.95
CA VAL A 46 -9.04 -5.88 -2.62
C VAL A 46 -9.52 -4.85 -1.60
N SER A 47 -10.07 -5.34 -0.51
CA SER A 47 -10.37 -4.52 0.67
C SER A 47 -9.22 -4.59 1.65
N ILE A 48 -8.98 -3.50 2.39
CA ILE A 48 -7.84 -3.39 3.29
C ILE A 48 -7.85 -4.47 4.40
N GLY A 49 -9.02 -4.96 4.76
CA GLY A 49 -9.16 -6.02 5.77
C GLY A 49 -8.86 -7.43 5.26
N GLN A 50 -8.73 -7.61 3.96
CA GLN A 50 -8.45 -8.91 3.34
C GLN A 50 -6.93 -9.16 3.26
N PHE A 51 -6.28 -9.16 4.42
CA PHE A 51 -4.82 -9.21 4.51
C PHE A 51 -4.25 -10.52 3.98
N GLY A 52 -4.92 -11.64 4.23
CA GLY A 52 -4.50 -12.94 3.70
C GLY A 52 -4.58 -12.99 2.19
N LYS A 53 -5.63 -12.40 1.60
CA LYS A 53 -5.76 -12.29 0.14
C LYS A 53 -4.64 -11.46 -0.45
N ILE A 54 -4.32 -10.31 0.17
CA ILE A 54 -3.22 -9.44 -0.26
C ILE A 54 -1.89 -10.19 -0.22
N LEU A 55 -1.58 -10.84 0.90
CA LEU A 55 -0.34 -11.61 1.04
C LEU A 55 -0.28 -12.76 0.03
N GLY A 56 -1.40 -13.43 -0.21
CA GLY A 56 -1.48 -14.51 -1.21
C GLY A 56 -1.17 -14.01 -2.61
N ILE A 57 -1.71 -12.87 -3.00
CA ILE A 57 -1.45 -12.24 -4.30
C ILE A 57 0.05 -11.90 -4.43
N LEU A 58 0.64 -11.29 -3.40
CA LEU A 58 2.05 -10.93 -3.40
C LEU A 58 2.94 -12.18 -3.52
N LYS A 59 2.66 -13.20 -2.75
CA LYS A 59 3.44 -14.45 -2.77
C LYS A 59 3.32 -15.18 -4.10
N LYS A 60 2.11 -15.26 -4.65
CA LYS A 60 1.85 -15.90 -5.95
C LYS A 60 2.65 -15.22 -7.07
N ASN A 61 2.82 -13.94 -7.00
CA ASN A 61 3.54 -13.15 -8.02
C ASN A 61 5.02 -12.91 -7.67
N ASN A 62 5.53 -13.55 -6.63
CA ASN A 62 6.91 -13.38 -6.16
C ASN A 62 7.26 -11.92 -5.84
N CYS A 63 6.30 -11.17 -5.33
CA CYS A 63 6.51 -9.79 -4.91
C CYS A 63 7.04 -9.75 -3.49
N ARG A 64 8.31 -9.41 -3.35
CA ARG A 64 8.96 -9.24 -2.04
C ARG A 64 9.15 -7.77 -1.68
N LYS A 65 8.86 -6.88 -2.60
CA LYS A 65 8.94 -5.43 -2.40
C LYS A 65 7.61 -4.82 -2.75
N VAL A 66 7.17 -3.89 -1.92
CA VAL A 66 5.92 -3.16 -2.13
C VAL A 66 6.15 -1.66 -1.96
N LEU A 67 5.31 -0.89 -2.61
CA LEU A 67 5.33 0.56 -2.55
C LEU A 67 3.90 1.03 -2.28
N PHE A 68 3.76 1.96 -1.35
CA PHE A 68 2.47 2.59 -1.07
C PHE A 68 2.39 3.93 -1.76
N ALA A 69 1.28 4.19 -2.43
CA ALA A 69 1.00 5.49 -3.05
C ALA A 69 -0.48 5.80 -2.94
N GLY A 70 -0.77 7.07 -2.69
CA GLY A 70 -2.13 7.54 -2.52
C GLY A 70 -2.60 7.44 -1.07
N LYS A 71 -3.88 7.79 -0.86
CA LYS A 71 -4.49 7.81 0.46
C LYS A 71 -5.57 6.74 0.55
N VAL A 72 -5.51 5.91 1.58
CA VAL A 72 -6.54 4.93 1.87
C VAL A 72 -7.43 5.50 2.95
N GLN A 73 -8.75 5.60 2.66
CA GLN A 73 -9.70 6.04 3.66
C GLN A 73 -9.82 4.99 4.76
N ARG A 74 -9.89 5.45 6.02
CA ARG A 74 -10.16 4.57 7.15
C ARG A 74 -11.57 4.00 7.05
N PRO A 75 -11.74 2.70 6.82
CA PRO A 75 -13.06 2.12 6.91
C PRO A 75 -13.47 2.01 8.38
N LYS A 76 -14.76 2.04 8.64
CA LYS A 76 -15.27 1.67 9.97
C LYS A 76 -14.98 0.19 10.20
N ILE A 77 -14.45 -0.14 11.37
CA ILE A 77 -14.07 -1.53 11.70
C ILE A 77 -15.25 -2.48 11.51
N SER A 78 -16.46 -2.04 11.86
CA SER A 78 -17.68 -2.83 11.69
C SER A 78 -18.05 -3.14 10.24
N LYS A 79 -17.48 -2.41 9.27
CA LYS A 79 -17.75 -2.59 7.82
C LYS A 79 -16.59 -3.23 7.08
N LEU A 80 -15.53 -3.62 7.81
CA LEU A 80 -14.38 -4.26 7.18
C LEU A 80 -14.72 -5.68 6.73
N LYS A 81 -14.39 -5.98 5.48
CA LYS A 81 -14.35 -7.37 5.03
C LYS A 81 -13.03 -7.96 5.51
N LEU A 82 -13.12 -8.90 6.45
CA LEU A 82 -11.94 -9.54 7.04
C LEU A 82 -11.82 -10.97 6.56
N ASP A 83 -10.60 -11.38 6.21
CA ASP A 83 -10.25 -12.78 6.07
C ASP A 83 -9.55 -13.25 7.36
N LEU A 84 -9.08 -14.51 7.39
CA LEU A 84 -8.45 -15.08 8.59
C LEU A 84 -7.21 -14.31 9.02
N LYS A 85 -6.35 -13.92 8.08
CA LYS A 85 -5.17 -13.09 8.38
C LYS A 85 -5.56 -11.70 8.85
N GLY A 86 -6.61 -11.13 8.24
CA GLY A 86 -7.16 -9.85 8.67
C GLY A 86 -7.64 -9.90 10.11
N ILE A 87 -8.35 -10.96 10.49
CA ILE A 87 -8.79 -11.16 11.87
C ILE A 87 -7.59 -11.32 12.81
N TYR A 88 -6.59 -12.08 12.39
CA TYR A 88 -5.38 -12.32 13.19
C TYR A 88 -4.64 -11.01 13.50
N TYR A 89 -4.49 -10.13 12.51
CA TYR A 89 -3.75 -8.88 12.68
C TYR A 89 -4.61 -7.72 13.16
N LEU A 90 -5.94 -7.86 13.20
CA LEU A 90 -6.85 -6.79 13.56
C LEU A 90 -6.55 -6.13 14.92
N PRO A 91 -6.23 -6.88 16.00
CA PRO A 91 -5.92 -6.26 17.29
C PRO A 91 -4.76 -5.27 17.22
N ARG A 92 -3.72 -5.59 16.44
CA ARG A 92 -2.57 -4.70 16.24
C ARG A 92 -2.98 -3.41 15.51
N ILE A 93 -3.83 -3.54 14.47
CA ILE A 93 -4.34 -2.41 13.71
C ILE A 93 -5.23 -1.51 14.58
N ILE A 94 -6.10 -2.10 15.39
CA ILE A 94 -6.97 -1.36 16.32
C ILE A 94 -6.11 -0.57 17.32
N LYS A 95 -5.10 -1.20 17.89
CA LYS A 95 -4.19 -0.54 18.83
C LYS A 95 -3.47 0.62 18.16
N GLY A 96 -2.98 0.43 16.94
CA GLY A 96 -2.35 1.50 16.16
C GLY A 96 -3.31 2.62 15.82
N SER A 97 -4.59 2.30 15.53
CA SER A 97 -5.59 3.30 15.16
C SER A 97 -5.85 4.33 16.26
N LYS A 98 -5.68 3.94 17.52
CA LYS A 98 -5.83 4.84 18.67
C LYS A 98 -4.71 5.88 18.74
N LEU A 99 -3.58 5.59 18.14
CA LEU A 99 -2.40 6.46 18.15
C LEU A 99 -2.27 7.31 16.88
N GLY A 100 -3.16 7.14 15.90
CA GLY A 100 -3.22 7.93 14.67
C GLY A 100 -2.85 7.15 13.41
N ASP A 101 -2.94 7.83 12.26
CA ASP A 101 -2.71 7.20 10.95
C ASP A 101 -1.27 6.73 10.77
N ALA A 102 -0.31 7.49 11.30
CA ALA A 102 1.09 7.11 11.23
C ALA A 102 1.36 5.79 11.97
N ALA A 103 0.70 5.59 13.11
CA ALA A 103 0.85 4.37 13.89
C ALA A 103 0.24 3.16 13.18
N ILE A 104 -0.90 3.34 12.49
CA ILE A 104 -1.51 2.29 11.67
C ILE A 104 -0.53 1.85 10.59
N LEU A 105 0.07 2.81 9.90
CA LEU A 105 1.00 2.53 8.82
C LEU A 105 2.24 1.78 9.34
N ARG A 106 2.76 2.16 10.50
CA ARG A 106 3.87 1.43 11.15
C ARG A 106 3.51 -0.02 11.38
N GLU A 107 2.31 -0.27 11.88
CA GLU A 107 1.84 -1.64 12.11
C GLU A 107 1.76 -2.43 10.80
N ILE A 108 1.22 -1.83 9.75
CA ILE A 108 1.14 -2.47 8.45
C ILE A 108 2.54 -2.80 7.92
N ILE A 109 3.47 -1.87 7.98
CA ILE A 109 4.87 -2.08 7.57
C ILE A 109 5.52 -3.21 8.38
N SER A 110 5.31 -3.20 9.69
CA SER A 110 5.83 -4.23 10.60
C SER A 110 5.26 -5.61 10.26
N ILE A 111 3.96 -5.70 10.00
CA ILE A 111 3.31 -6.96 9.60
C ILE A 111 3.88 -7.46 8.27
N LEU A 112 4.05 -6.58 7.29
CA LEU A 112 4.64 -6.95 6.00
C LEU A 112 6.07 -7.45 6.17
N LYS A 113 6.85 -6.84 7.06
CA LYS A 113 8.20 -7.28 7.38
C LYS A 113 8.21 -8.68 7.98
N LEU A 114 7.27 -8.99 8.88
CA LEU A 114 7.09 -10.33 9.43
C LEU A 114 6.80 -11.36 8.33
N GLU A 115 6.10 -10.96 7.29
CA GLU A 115 5.78 -11.79 6.14
C GLU A 115 6.88 -11.76 5.05
N LYS A 116 8.05 -11.21 5.38
CA LYS A 116 9.23 -11.11 4.51
C LYS A 116 9.02 -10.22 3.29
N ILE A 117 8.21 -9.19 3.44
CA ILE A 117 7.92 -8.19 2.39
C ILE A 117 8.50 -6.85 2.82
N LYS A 118 9.35 -6.28 1.97
CA LYS A 118 10.00 -4.98 2.21
C LYS A 118 9.19 -3.86 1.59
N VAL A 119 8.99 -2.78 2.35
CA VAL A 119 8.37 -1.56 1.83
C VAL A 119 9.47 -0.64 1.30
N VAL A 120 9.31 -0.17 0.06
CA VAL A 120 10.24 0.76 -0.57
C VAL A 120 9.60 2.14 -0.72
N SER A 121 10.45 3.17 -0.74
CA SER A 121 9.98 4.54 -0.87
C SER A 121 9.56 4.86 -2.30
N SER A 122 8.46 5.59 -2.45
CA SER A 122 8.02 6.10 -3.75
C SER A 122 9.03 7.06 -4.38
N LEU A 123 9.85 7.72 -3.57
CA LEU A 123 10.92 8.59 -4.06
C LEU A 123 11.96 7.86 -4.89
N PHE A 124 12.15 6.56 -4.64
CA PHE A 124 13.05 5.73 -5.43
C PHE A 124 12.64 5.68 -6.91
N PHE A 125 11.33 5.68 -7.18
CA PHE A 125 10.79 5.59 -8.55
C PHE A 125 10.49 6.94 -9.16
N ASN A 126 10.41 7.99 -8.37
CA ASN A 126 10.06 9.31 -8.85
C ASN A 126 10.72 10.43 -8.04
N PRO A 127 12.06 10.54 -8.12
CA PRO A 127 12.78 11.61 -7.42
C PRO A 127 12.43 13.01 -7.93
N GLU A 128 11.87 13.11 -9.15
CA GLU A 128 11.50 14.36 -9.79
C GLU A 128 10.16 14.92 -9.30
N LEU A 129 9.26 14.06 -8.85
CA LEU A 129 8.09 14.55 -8.12
C LEU A 129 8.64 15.28 -6.93
N SER A 130 8.57 16.60 -7.01
CA SER A 130 9.16 17.43 -5.99
C SER A 130 8.92 16.74 -4.65
N LEU A 131 10.00 16.48 -3.93
CA LEU A 131 9.98 16.00 -2.56
C LEU A 131 8.88 16.68 -1.77
N LYS A 132 8.64 17.95 -2.06
CA LYS A 132 7.59 18.78 -1.50
C LYS A 132 6.18 18.24 -1.77
N LYS A 133 5.86 17.81 -3.00
CA LYS A 133 4.53 17.29 -3.35
C LYS A 133 4.28 15.93 -2.71
N ALA A 134 5.27 15.06 -2.74
CA ALA A 134 5.21 13.76 -2.08
C ALA A 134 5.06 13.90 -0.56
N ILE A 135 5.79 14.84 0.04
CA ILE A 135 5.73 15.14 1.47
C ILE A 135 4.37 15.71 1.85
N ILE A 136 3.80 16.63 1.07
CA ILE A 136 2.49 17.22 1.34
C ILE A 136 1.39 16.16 1.29
N GLN A 137 1.41 15.27 0.30
CA GLN A 137 0.38 14.25 0.13
C GLN A 137 0.52 13.07 1.09
N ASN A 138 1.76 12.71 1.45
CA ASN A 138 2.05 11.52 2.25
C ASN A 138 3.18 11.75 3.25
N LYS A 139 3.18 12.91 3.91
CA LYS A 139 4.26 13.30 4.82
C LYS A 139 4.60 12.23 5.85
N ASN A 140 3.60 11.70 6.52
CA ASN A 140 3.82 10.67 7.54
C ASN A 140 4.27 9.36 6.93
N LEU A 141 3.69 8.98 5.79
CA LEU A 141 4.04 7.78 5.05
C LEU A 141 5.49 7.84 4.57
N GLN A 142 5.88 8.93 3.92
CA GLN A 142 7.23 9.10 3.40
C GLN A 142 8.27 9.08 4.52
N LYS A 143 8.02 9.79 5.59
CA LYS A 143 8.90 9.82 6.75
C LYS A 143 9.11 8.43 7.33
N MET A 144 8.05 7.66 7.46
CA MET A 144 8.12 6.32 8.03
C MET A 144 8.84 5.33 7.12
N ILE A 145 8.64 5.42 5.81
CA ILE A 145 9.32 4.56 4.84
C ILE A 145 10.81 4.85 4.82
N ILE A 146 11.21 6.12 4.91
CA ILE A 146 12.61 6.53 4.94
C ILE A 146 13.29 6.08 6.23
N GLU A 147 12.59 6.12 7.37
CA GLU A 147 13.12 5.70 8.68
C GLU A 147 13.21 4.18 8.84
N THR A 148 12.53 3.43 7.99
CA THR A 148 12.61 1.96 8.00
C THR A 148 13.60 1.43 7.00
#